data_7e9fa0e5aba3ae09f35f6a81f21e9edf
#
_entry.id   7e9fa0e5aba3ae09f35f6a81f21e9edf
#
_cell.length_a   1.000
_cell.length_b   1.000
_cell.length_c   1.000
_cell.angle_alpha   90.00
_cell.angle_beta   90.00
_cell.angle_gamma   90.00
#
_symmetry.space_group_name_H-M   'P 1'
#
loop_
_entity.id
_entity.type
_entity.pdbx_description
1 polymer ?
#
loop_
_entity_poly.entity_id
_entity_poly.type
_entity_poly.pdbx_seq_one_letter_code
_entity_poly.pdbx_strand_id
1 'polypeptide(L)'
;MESIWRADVEIRKREALPGEMRVPVVVIGAGLAGILTAYYLKQAGIRAVVLEADRIGSGQTGNTTAKITSQHNLLYDRLIRTFGYERAGQYARANESAIGEYERLIREKEIDCDFLRCPACLYSRTEEALLRREAQAAESLGIKASFGTDSELPFSVAGVVRFENQARFHPLKFLAAMAEEVEVYEQTKVLKVEGMG
;
A
#
# COMPACT_ATOMS: atom_id res chain seq x y z
N MET A 1 -20.94 5.34 -7.48
CA MET A 1 -20.83 3.90 -7.10
C MET A 1 -20.08 3.85 -5.79
N GLU A 2 -20.64 3.25 -4.79
CA GLU A 2 -20.00 3.11 -3.48
C GLU A 2 -18.96 1.96 -3.55
N SER A 3 -17.85 2.11 -2.83
CA SER A 3 -16.82 1.09 -2.76
C SER A 3 -17.30 -0.13 -1.97
N ILE A 4 -17.04 -1.33 -2.46
CA ILE A 4 -17.37 -2.59 -1.78
C ILE A 4 -16.76 -2.68 -0.36
N TRP A 5 -15.63 -2.01 -0.14
CA TRP A 5 -14.94 -2.01 1.16
C TRP A 5 -15.69 -1.26 2.27
N ARG A 6 -16.69 -0.46 1.91
CA ARG A 6 -17.48 0.33 2.88
C ARG A 6 -18.73 -0.39 3.35
N ALA A 7 -19.10 -1.50 2.68
CA ALA A 7 -20.38 -2.17 2.92
C ALA A 7 -20.47 -2.85 4.31
N ASP A 8 -19.34 -3.30 4.84
CA ASP A 8 -19.26 -4.15 6.04
C ASP A 8 -18.25 -3.65 7.10
N VAL A 9 -17.78 -2.40 6.97
CA VAL A 9 -16.82 -1.81 7.91
C VAL A 9 -17.29 -0.44 8.38
N GLU A 10 -17.50 -0.32 9.68
CA GLU A 10 -17.67 0.96 10.33
C GLU A 10 -16.41 1.37 11.07
N ILE A 11 -15.76 2.45 10.61
CA ILE A 11 -14.60 3.04 11.29
C ILE A 11 -15.11 4.03 12.33
N ARG A 12 -14.67 3.85 13.58
CA ARG A 12 -15.03 4.74 14.69
C ARG A 12 -14.72 6.19 14.34
N LYS A 13 -15.71 7.07 14.52
CA LYS A 13 -15.57 8.51 14.32
C LYS A 13 -14.59 9.11 15.32
N ARG A 14 -13.77 10.04 14.84
CA ARG A 14 -12.88 10.86 15.67
C ARG A 14 -13.40 12.29 15.74
N GLU A 15 -13.08 12.97 16.82
CA GLU A 15 -13.41 14.38 16.97
C GLU A 15 -12.49 15.25 16.11
N ALA A 16 -12.95 16.45 15.78
CA ALA A 16 -12.12 17.47 15.17
C ALA A 16 -11.08 18.00 16.19
N LEU A 17 -9.97 18.55 15.71
CA LEU A 17 -8.97 19.16 16.57
C LEU A 17 -9.63 20.32 17.37
N PRO A 18 -9.63 20.26 18.70
CA PRO A 18 -10.44 21.20 19.51
C PRO A 18 -9.81 22.61 19.61
N GLY A 19 -8.57 22.78 19.16
CA GLY A 19 -7.86 24.06 19.24
C GLY A 19 -6.38 23.93 18.88
N GLU A 20 -5.56 24.88 19.31
CA GLU A 20 -4.12 24.85 19.06
C GLU A 20 -3.44 23.69 19.79
N MET A 21 -2.50 23.03 19.10
CA MET A 21 -1.72 21.94 19.63
C MET A 21 -0.24 22.08 19.23
N ARG A 22 0.65 21.70 20.13
CA ARG A 22 2.09 21.60 19.85
C ARG A 22 2.52 20.14 19.93
N VAL A 23 3.02 19.62 18.84
CA VAL A 23 3.50 18.23 18.71
C VAL A 23 4.76 18.18 17.87
N PRO A 24 5.66 17.21 18.09
CA PRO A 24 6.87 17.07 17.29
C PRO A 24 6.59 16.80 15.80
N VAL A 25 5.55 16.01 15.49
CA VAL A 25 5.20 15.63 14.12
C VAL A 25 3.71 15.70 13.91
N VAL A 26 3.30 16.29 12.79
CA VAL A 26 1.95 16.24 12.26
C VAL A 26 1.96 15.44 10.95
N VAL A 27 1.12 14.43 10.87
CA VAL A 27 0.89 13.64 9.64
C VAL A 27 -0.41 14.13 9.00
N ILE A 28 -0.37 14.46 7.71
CA ILE A 28 -1.53 14.98 6.97
C ILE A 28 -2.16 13.85 6.15
N GLY A 29 -3.40 13.52 6.48
CA GLY A 29 -4.22 12.49 5.84
C GLY A 29 -4.23 11.16 6.59
N ALA A 30 -5.45 10.63 6.85
CA ALA A 30 -5.67 9.38 7.57
C ALA A 30 -6.02 8.21 6.62
N GLY A 31 -5.28 8.10 5.51
CA GLY A 31 -5.23 6.89 4.69
C GLY A 31 -4.20 5.90 5.24
N LEU A 32 -3.99 4.76 4.55
CA LEU A 32 -3.01 3.73 4.94
C LEU A 32 -1.61 4.32 5.17
N ALA A 33 -1.13 5.16 4.27
CA ALA A 33 0.20 5.76 4.40
C ALA A 33 0.32 6.63 5.67
N GLY A 34 -0.65 7.50 5.94
CA GLY A 34 -0.60 8.38 7.12
C GLY A 34 -0.73 7.63 8.44
N ILE A 35 -1.68 6.70 8.53
CA ILE A 35 -1.89 5.88 9.74
C ILE A 35 -0.64 5.03 10.04
N LEU A 36 -0.07 4.35 9.04
CA LEU A 36 1.14 3.56 9.23
C LEU A 36 2.35 4.42 9.56
N THR A 37 2.48 5.61 8.95
CA THR A 37 3.55 6.57 9.31
C THR A 37 3.45 6.97 10.78
N ALA A 38 2.27 7.38 11.25
CA ALA A 38 2.06 7.75 12.64
C ALA A 38 2.30 6.56 13.59
N TYR A 39 1.89 5.36 13.20
CA TYR A 39 2.14 4.15 13.96
C TYR A 39 3.66 3.89 14.13
N TYR A 40 4.44 3.95 13.05
CA TYR A 40 5.89 3.72 13.16
C TYR A 40 6.62 4.84 13.89
N LEU A 41 6.17 6.08 13.79
CA LEU A 41 6.69 7.17 14.63
C LEU A 41 6.45 6.89 16.12
N LYS A 42 5.23 6.43 16.47
CA LYS A 42 4.92 6.01 17.84
C LYS A 42 5.82 4.86 18.32
N GLN A 43 6.07 3.84 17.47
CA GLN A 43 6.98 2.74 17.80
C GLN A 43 8.43 3.24 18.01
N ALA A 44 8.83 4.28 17.31
CA ALA A 44 10.12 4.95 17.50
C ALA A 44 10.16 5.93 18.70
N GLY A 45 9.10 6.00 19.53
CA GLY A 45 9.00 6.92 20.66
C GLY A 45 8.72 8.37 20.28
N ILE A 46 8.35 8.64 19.03
CA ILE A 46 8.05 9.98 18.53
C ILE A 46 6.53 10.21 18.56
N ARG A 47 6.07 11.19 19.34
CA ARG A 47 4.66 11.57 19.33
C ARG A 47 4.30 12.21 17.99
N ALA A 48 3.30 11.65 17.34
CA ALA A 48 2.73 12.18 16.10
C ALA A 48 1.20 12.25 16.20
N VAL A 49 0.61 13.21 15.53
CA VAL A 49 -0.83 13.39 15.40
C VAL A 49 -1.20 13.38 13.93
N VAL A 50 -2.28 12.69 13.59
CA VAL A 50 -2.80 12.64 12.22
C VAL A 50 -3.98 13.61 12.10
N LEU A 51 -3.93 14.50 11.10
CA LEU A 51 -5.02 15.41 10.76
C LEU A 51 -5.65 14.97 9.42
N GLU A 52 -6.95 14.70 9.47
CA GLU A 52 -7.74 14.25 8.32
C GLU A 52 -8.82 15.28 7.99
N ALA A 53 -8.89 15.65 6.71
CA ALA A 53 -9.84 16.65 6.25
C ALA A 53 -11.30 16.19 6.30
N ASP A 54 -11.54 14.90 6.13
CA ASP A 54 -12.87 14.30 6.11
C ASP A 54 -12.95 13.16 7.14
N ARG A 55 -12.94 11.91 6.70
CA ARG A 55 -13.04 10.69 7.51
C ARG A 55 -11.84 9.77 7.25
N ILE A 56 -11.44 9.01 8.26
CA ILE A 56 -10.43 7.97 8.10
C ILE A 56 -10.79 7.08 6.91
N GLY A 57 -9.87 6.93 5.95
CA GLY A 57 -10.04 6.07 4.78
C GLY A 57 -11.03 6.56 3.73
N SER A 58 -11.54 7.80 3.81
CA SER A 58 -12.49 8.36 2.85
C SER A 58 -11.92 8.53 1.44
N GLY A 59 -10.60 8.71 1.33
CA GLY A 59 -9.89 8.92 0.06
C GLY A 59 -9.57 7.62 -0.69
N GLN A 60 -8.35 7.54 -1.23
CA GLN A 60 -7.89 6.43 -2.08
C GLN A 60 -7.89 5.07 -1.37
N THR A 61 -7.65 5.04 -0.07
CA THR A 61 -7.67 3.77 0.69
C THR A 61 -9.03 3.09 0.61
N GLY A 62 -10.13 3.84 0.71
CA GLY A 62 -11.48 3.31 0.57
C GLY A 62 -11.86 2.92 -0.87
N ASN A 63 -11.04 3.24 -1.87
CA ASN A 63 -11.29 2.99 -3.30
C ASN A 63 -10.18 2.19 -3.97
N THR A 64 -9.33 1.54 -3.19
CA THR A 64 -8.22 0.72 -3.71
C THR A 64 -8.69 -0.62 -4.25
N THR A 65 -7.86 -1.25 -5.08
CA THR A 65 -8.06 -2.64 -5.54
C THR A 65 -7.56 -3.68 -4.53
N ALA A 66 -7.15 -3.24 -3.33
CA ALA A 66 -6.80 -4.09 -2.19
C ALA A 66 -5.64 -5.10 -2.40
N LYS A 67 -4.80 -4.86 -3.36
CA LYS A 67 -3.58 -5.65 -3.57
C LYS A 67 -2.46 -5.13 -2.69
N ILE A 68 -1.77 -6.05 -2.01
CA ILE A 68 -0.48 -5.82 -1.36
C ILE A 68 0.56 -6.48 -2.26
N THR A 69 1.24 -5.69 -3.09
CA THR A 69 2.06 -6.22 -4.18
C THR A 69 3.26 -5.32 -4.49
N SER A 70 4.36 -5.92 -4.87
CA SER A 70 5.50 -5.25 -5.50
C SER A 70 5.34 -5.12 -7.03
N GLN A 71 4.32 -5.74 -7.60
CA GLN A 71 4.02 -5.71 -9.03
C GLN A 71 3.18 -4.48 -9.39
N HIS A 72 3.77 -3.50 -10.08
CA HIS A 72 3.15 -2.23 -10.48
C HIS A 72 3.27 -2.00 -12.00
N ASN A 73 2.54 -2.79 -12.79
CA ASN A 73 2.64 -2.81 -14.26
C ASN A 73 4.07 -3.16 -14.75
N LEU A 74 4.49 -2.64 -15.90
CA LEU A 74 5.82 -2.81 -16.48
C LEU A 74 6.77 -1.77 -15.85
N LEU A 75 7.35 -2.08 -14.70
CA LEU A 75 8.08 -1.12 -13.88
C LEU A 75 9.58 -1.43 -13.78
N TYR A 76 9.96 -2.67 -13.51
CA TYR A 76 11.33 -3.01 -13.12
C TYR A 76 12.34 -2.86 -14.24
N ASP A 77 12.01 -3.26 -15.46
CA ASP A 77 12.84 -3.01 -16.65
C ASP A 77 13.06 -1.49 -16.85
N ARG A 78 12.02 -0.70 -16.67
CA ARG A 78 12.11 0.77 -16.74
C ARG A 78 12.97 1.36 -15.62
N LEU A 79 12.82 0.90 -14.38
CA LEU A 79 13.62 1.38 -13.25
C LEU A 79 15.09 1.10 -13.45
N ILE A 80 15.46 -0.10 -13.89
CA ILE A 80 16.86 -0.45 -14.17
C ILE A 80 17.42 0.49 -15.24
N ARG A 81 16.71 0.70 -16.34
CA ARG A 81 17.16 1.57 -17.44
C ARG A 81 17.27 3.05 -17.05
N THR A 82 16.38 3.52 -16.18
CA THR A 82 16.31 4.95 -15.81
C THR A 82 17.23 5.30 -14.65
N PHE A 83 17.30 4.46 -13.62
CA PHE A 83 17.97 4.76 -12.36
C PHE A 83 19.14 3.85 -12.02
N GLY A 84 19.41 2.83 -12.86
CA GLY A 84 20.42 1.82 -12.65
C GLY A 84 19.95 0.69 -11.71
N TYR A 85 20.72 -0.40 -11.76
CA TYR A 85 20.40 -1.66 -11.07
C TYR A 85 20.29 -1.50 -9.55
N GLU A 86 21.21 -0.75 -8.95
CA GLU A 86 21.26 -0.57 -7.49
C GLU A 86 19.99 0.09 -6.94
N ARG A 87 19.57 1.22 -7.52
CA ARG A 87 18.36 1.94 -7.09
C ARG A 87 17.08 1.14 -7.38
N ALA A 88 17.03 0.46 -8.53
CA ALA A 88 15.94 -0.46 -8.83
C ALA A 88 15.86 -1.59 -7.81
N GLY A 89 17.00 -2.14 -7.38
CA GLY A 89 17.09 -3.15 -6.32
C GLY A 89 16.66 -2.63 -4.95
N GLN A 90 16.99 -1.40 -4.60
CA GLN A 90 16.50 -0.77 -3.36
C GLN A 90 14.97 -0.67 -3.37
N TYR A 91 14.38 -0.22 -4.49
CA TYR A 91 12.93 -0.15 -4.65
C TYR A 91 12.27 -1.53 -4.55
N ALA A 92 12.83 -2.54 -5.24
CA ALA A 92 12.33 -3.91 -5.21
C ALA A 92 12.31 -4.47 -3.77
N ARG A 93 13.43 -4.37 -3.05
CA ARG A 93 13.54 -4.84 -1.67
C ARG A 93 12.59 -4.11 -0.73
N ALA A 94 12.42 -2.79 -0.87
CA ALA A 94 11.50 -2.02 -0.04
C ALA A 94 10.05 -2.50 -0.22
N ASN A 95 9.61 -2.74 -1.46
CA ASN A 95 8.26 -3.22 -1.73
C ASN A 95 8.04 -4.66 -1.26
N GLU A 96 8.99 -5.57 -1.52
CA GLU A 96 8.90 -6.96 -1.02
C GLU A 96 8.89 -7.01 0.52
N SER A 97 9.71 -6.20 1.18
CA SER A 97 9.71 -6.10 2.64
C SER A 97 8.39 -5.57 3.18
N ALA A 98 7.77 -4.60 2.50
CA ALA A 98 6.47 -4.04 2.91
C ALA A 98 5.36 -5.10 2.91
N ILE A 99 5.38 -6.05 1.96
CA ILE A 99 4.40 -7.15 1.95
C ILE A 99 4.53 -8.01 3.21
N GLY A 100 5.76 -8.35 3.60
CA GLY A 100 6.03 -9.09 4.85
C GLY A 100 5.62 -8.30 6.09
N GLU A 101 5.79 -6.98 6.06
CA GLU A 101 5.43 -6.10 7.17
C GLU A 101 3.91 -6.00 7.37
N TYR A 102 3.10 -5.94 6.29
CA TYR A 102 1.65 -6.05 6.40
C TYR A 102 1.25 -7.37 7.08
N GLU A 103 1.79 -8.50 6.63
CA GLU A 103 1.50 -9.81 7.23
C GLU A 103 1.90 -9.88 8.71
N ARG A 104 3.08 -9.33 9.06
CA ARG A 104 3.55 -9.25 10.44
C ARG A 104 2.57 -8.48 11.33
N LEU A 105 2.18 -7.26 10.92
CA LEU A 105 1.23 -6.43 11.65
C LEU A 105 -0.13 -7.11 11.82
N ILE A 106 -0.65 -7.71 10.75
CA ILE A 106 -1.93 -8.42 10.77
C ILE A 106 -1.88 -9.56 11.78
N ARG A 107 -0.82 -10.36 11.77
CA ARG A 107 -0.65 -11.48 12.68
C ARG A 107 -0.44 -11.04 14.14
N GLU A 108 0.47 -10.08 14.37
CA GLU A 108 0.81 -9.64 15.74
C GLU A 108 -0.34 -8.90 16.43
N LYS A 109 -1.18 -8.24 15.66
CA LYS A 109 -2.35 -7.51 16.19
C LYS A 109 -3.66 -8.27 16.00
N GLU A 110 -3.61 -9.50 15.52
CA GLU A 110 -4.77 -10.37 15.30
C GLU A 110 -5.87 -9.68 14.49
N ILE A 111 -5.48 -8.94 13.44
CA ILE A 111 -6.44 -8.17 12.62
C ILE A 111 -7.17 -9.10 11.65
N ASP A 112 -8.48 -9.24 11.84
CA ASP A 112 -9.35 -9.96 10.90
C ASP A 112 -9.68 -9.05 9.70
N CYS A 113 -8.85 -9.14 8.65
CA CYS A 113 -8.98 -8.32 7.44
C CYS A 113 -8.89 -9.15 6.14
N ASP A 114 -9.33 -10.39 6.17
CA ASP A 114 -9.37 -11.28 4.99
C ASP A 114 -8.01 -11.39 4.26
N PHE A 115 -6.89 -11.31 5.01
CA PHE A 115 -5.55 -11.39 4.43
C PHE A 115 -5.30 -12.75 3.81
N LEU A 116 -4.86 -12.75 2.55
CA LEU A 116 -4.51 -13.97 1.83
C LEU A 116 -3.25 -13.77 0.99
N ARG A 117 -2.25 -14.64 1.19
CA ARG A 117 -1.12 -14.74 0.24
C ARG A 117 -1.61 -15.33 -1.08
N CYS A 118 -1.31 -14.65 -2.14
CA CYS A 118 -1.65 -15.08 -3.50
C CYS A 118 -0.66 -14.45 -4.50
N PRO A 119 -0.45 -15.05 -5.67
CA PRO A 119 0.36 -14.43 -6.71
C PRO A 119 -0.34 -13.18 -7.29
N ALA A 120 0.46 -12.23 -7.78
CA ALA A 120 -0.02 -11.15 -8.64
C ALA A 120 0.40 -11.41 -10.09
N CYS A 121 -0.54 -11.27 -11.01
CA CYS A 121 -0.30 -11.52 -12.42
C CYS A 121 -0.53 -10.25 -13.25
N LEU A 122 0.38 -9.97 -14.17
CA LEU A 122 0.24 -8.97 -15.22
C LEU A 122 0.20 -9.69 -16.56
N TYR A 123 -0.80 -9.47 -17.36
CA TYR A 123 -0.93 -10.08 -18.68
C TYR A 123 -1.01 -9.04 -19.79
N SER A 124 -0.69 -9.45 -21.01
CA SER A 124 -0.99 -8.71 -22.22
C SER A 124 -1.48 -9.66 -23.31
N ARG A 125 -2.35 -9.14 -24.17
CA ARG A 125 -2.82 -9.89 -25.36
C ARG A 125 -1.87 -9.76 -26.56
N THR A 126 -0.92 -8.83 -26.51
CA THR A 126 -0.09 -8.45 -27.66
C THR A 126 1.39 -8.28 -27.32
N GLU A 127 1.74 -7.90 -26.09
CA GLU A 127 3.06 -7.39 -25.72
C GLU A 127 3.96 -8.43 -25.03
N GLU A 128 4.14 -9.61 -25.64
CA GLU A 128 4.95 -10.69 -25.07
C GLU A 128 6.38 -10.26 -24.71
N ALA A 129 7.05 -9.55 -25.63
CA ALA A 129 8.44 -9.14 -25.41
C ALA A 129 8.63 -8.17 -24.24
N LEU A 130 7.64 -7.32 -23.98
CA LEU A 130 7.65 -6.42 -22.82
C LEU A 130 7.49 -7.20 -21.51
N LEU A 131 6.57 -8.16 -21.49
CA LEU A 131 6.34 -9.02 -20.32
C LEU A 131 7.57 -9.87 -19.99
N ARG A 132 8.23 -10.45 -20.99
CA ARG A 132 9.48 -11.22 -20.79
C ARG A 132 10.58 -10.37 -20.16
N ARG A 133 10.78 -9.15 -20.67
CA ARG A 133 11.80 -8.23 -20.11
C ARG A 133 11.47 -7.84 -18.67
N GLU A 134 10.20 -7.58 -18.37
CA GLU A 134 9.76 -7.24 -17.02
C GLU A 134 10.00 -8.41 -16.04
N ALA A 135 9.65 -9.63 -16.42
CA ALA A 135 9.90 -10.81 -15.60
C ALA A 135 11.41 -11.00 -15.32
N GLN A 136 12.25 -10.91 -16.35
CA GLN A 136 13.70 -11.01 -16.21
C GLN A 136 14.29 -9.90 -15.35
N ALA A 137 13.80 -8.66 -15.52
CA ALA A 137 14.21 -7.53 -14.71
C ALA A 137 13.86 -7.73 -13.23
N ALA A 138 12.62 -8.11 -12.94
CA ALA A 138 12.16 -8.39 -11.57
C ALA A 138 12.95 -9.54 -10.92
N GLU A 139 13.14 -10.64 -11.64
CA GLU A 139 13.93 -11.78 -11.17
C GLU A 139 15.40 -11.40 -10.89
N SER A 140 16.02 -10.63 -11.77
CA SER A 140 17.39 -10.16 -11.57
C SER A 140 17.56 -9.31 -10.31
N LEU A 141 16.51 -8.61 -9.87
CA LEU A 141 16.46 -7.81 -8.65
C LEU A 141 16.09 -8.63 -7.39
N GLY A 142 15.95 -9.96 -7.52
CA GLY A 142 15.67 -10.87 -6.42
C GLY A 142 14.18 -11.07 -6.12
N ILE A 143 13.28 -10.55 -6.94
CA ILE A 143 11.84 -10.81 -6.82
C ILE A 143 11.54 -12.18 -7.43
N LYS A 144 10.72 -12.98 -6.77
CA LYS A 144 10.27 -14.27 -7.29
C LYS A 144 9.22 -14.05 -8.38
N ALA A 145 9.69 -13.73 -9.58
CA ALA A 145 8.87 -13.46 -10.76
C ALA A 145 9.16 -14.46 -11.88
N SER A 146 8.17 -14.75 -12.71
CA SER A 146 8.33 -15.63 -13.88
C SER A 146 7.45 -15.18 -15.05
N PHE A 147 7.86 -15.53 -16.26
CA PHE A 147 7.05 -15.36 -17.46
C PHE A 147 6.45 -16.72 -17.87
N GLY A 148 5.19 -16.71 -18.30
CA GLY A 148 4.49 -17.85 -18.87
C GLY A 148 3.45 -17.44 -19.91
N THR A 149 2.85 -18.42 -20.59
CA THR A 149 1.73 -18.22 -21.52
C THR A 149 0.42 -18.78 -20.97
N ASP A 150 0.48 -19.58 -19.90
CA ASP A 150 -0.70 -20.16 -19.27
C ASP A 150 -1.43 -19.13 -18.41
N SER A 151 -2.73 -19.10 -18.52
CA SER A 151 -3.60 -18.14 -17.85
C SER A 151 -4.94 -18.78 -17.51
N GLU A 152 -5.49 -18.48 -16.33
CA GLU A 152 -6.85 -18.82 -15.93
C GLU A 152 -7.91 -17.88 -16.56
N LEU A 153 -7.49 -16.93 -17.39
CA LEU A 153 -8.38 -15.98 -18.04
C LEU A 153 -9.22 -16.67 -19.14
N PRO A 154 -10.48 -16.28 -19.34
CA PRO A 154 -11.38 -16.88 -20.32
C PRO A 154 -11.08 -16.47 -21.78
N PHE A 155 -9.85 -15.98 -22.04
CA PHE A 155 -9.39 -15.56 -23.36
C PHE A 155 -7.88 -15.76 -23.49
N SER A 156 -7.38 -15.85 -24.72
CA SER A 156 -5.95 -16.02 -25.00
C SER A 156 -5.16 -14.77 -24.69
N VAL A 157 -3.96 -14.96 -24.17
CA VAL A 157 -2.98 -13.91 -23.86
C VAL A 157 -1.67 -14.19 -24.60
N ALA A 158 -0.91 -13.16 -24.93
CA ALA A 158 0.45 -13.29 -25.46
C ALA A 158 1.43 -13.71 -24.36
N GLY A 159 1.13 -13.40 -23.12
CA GLY A 159 1.90 -13.82 -21.97
C GLY A 159 1.41 -13.25 -20.66
N VAL A 160 1.97 -13.80 -19.59
CA VAL A 160 1.70 -13.43 -18.20
C VAL A 160 3.02 -13.31 -17.46
N VAL A 161 3.20 -12.22 -16.72
CA VAL A 161 4.25 -12.13 -15.67
C VAL A 161 3.58 -12.44 -14.34
N ARG A 162 4.10 -13.42 -13.63
CA ARG A 162 3.59 -13.87 -12.34
C ARG A 162 4.61 -13.53 -11.25
N PHE A 163 4.18 -12.78 -10.25
CA PHE A 163 4.94 -12.46 -9.04
C PHE A 163 4.40 -13.32 -7.91
N GLU A 164 5.25 -14.16 -7.34
CA GLU A 164 4.88 -15.01 -6.21
C GLU A 164 4.91 -14.23 -4.89
N ASN A 165 4.30 -14.81 -3.85
CA ASN A 165 4.32 -14.28 -2.48
C ASN A 165 3.73 -12.88 -2.30
N GLN A 166 2.88 -12.46 -3.20
CA GLN A 166 2.10 -11.24 -3.06
C GLN A 166 0.92 -11.48 -2.11
N ALA A 167 0.03 -10.51 -1.93
CA ALA A 167 -1.14 -10.69 -1.07
C ALA A 167 -2.32 -9.82 -1.49
N ARG A 168 -3.48 -10.12 -0.89
CA ARG A 168 -4.68 -9.30 -0.90
C ARG A 168 -5.28 -9.25 0.51
N PHE A 169 -6.09 -8.24 0.80
CA PHE A 169 -6.71 -8.05 2.12
C PHE A 169 -7.95 -7.16 2.02
N HIS A 170 -8.65 -6.97 3.12
CA HIS A 170 -9.69 -5.96 3.25
C HIS A 170 -9.09 -4.65 3.80
N PRO A 171 -8.90 -3.61 2.97
CA PRO A 171 -8.09 -2.44 3.34
C PRO A 171 -8.71 -1.61 4.46
N LEU A 172 -10.04 -1.49 4.52
CA LEU A 172 -10.69 -0.71 5.58
C LEU A 172 -10.76 -1.45 6.91
N LYS A 173 -10.88 -2.78 6.94
CA LYS A 173 -10.75 -3.56 8.19
C LYS A 173 -9.37 -3.39 8.80
N PHE A 174 -8.32 -3.52 7.97
CA PHE A 174 -6.95 -3.28 8.41
C PHE A 174 -6.74 -1.83 8.88
N LEU A 175 -7.22 -0.84 8.09
CA LEU A 175 -7.09 0.57 8.43
C LEU A 175 -7.81 0.90 9.75
N ALA A 176 -9.02 0.37 9.96
CA ALA A 176 -9.80 0.57 11.18
C ALA A 176 -9.02 0.12 12.43
N ALA A 177 -8.46 -1.09 12.39
CA ALA A 177 -7.65 -1.62 13.49
C ALA A 177 -6.40 -0.77 13.73
N MET A 178 -5.66 -0.40 12.68
CA MET A 178 -4.45 0.40 12.82
C MET A 178 -4.71 1.84 13.28
N ALA A 179 -5.89 2.40 12.97
CA ALA A 179 -6.27 3.74 13.40
C ALA A 179 -6.54 3.82 14.93
N GLU A 180 -6.84 2.71 15.60
CA GLU A 180 -6.94 2.68 17.07
C GLU A 180 -5.57 2.83 17.77
N GLU A 181 -4.50 2.60 17.05
CA GLU A 181 -3.13 2.69 17.58
C GLU A 181 -2.57 4.11 17.63
N VAL A 182 -3.21 5.07 16.97
CA VAL A 182 -2.67 6.42 16.75
C VAL A 182 -3.67 7.51 17.08
N GLU A 183 -3.17 8.71 17.36
CA GLU A 183 -3.97 9.89 17.64
C GLU A 183 -4.40 10.54 16.31
N VAL A 184 -5.71 10.57 16.04
CA VAL A 184 -6.29 11.08 14.79
C VAL A 184 -7.38 12.09 15.10
N TYR A 185 -7.38 13.21 14.38
CA TYR A 185 -8.46 14.20 14.35
C TYR A 185 -9.06 14.26 12.95
N GLU A 186 -10.34 13.98 12.84
CA GLU A 186 -11.13 14.07 11.61
C GLU A 186 -11.69 15.49 11.42
N GLN A 187 -12.32 15.77 10.26
CA GLN A 187 -12.91 17.08 9.96
C GLN A 187 -11.94 18.25 10.23
N THR A 188 -10.65 17.97 10.11
CA THR A 188 -9.55 18.89 10.44
C THR A 188 -8.66 19.09 9.23
N LYS A 189 -9.12 19.95 8.32
CA LYS A 189 -8.41 20.22 7.06
C LYS A 189 -7.21 21.12 7.27
N VAL A 190 -6.02 20.65 6.92
CA VAL A 190 -4.81 21.48 6.86
C VAL A 190 -4.92 22.42 5.65
N LEU A 191 -4.89 23.71 5.89
CA LEU A 191 -5.02 24.75 4.86
C LEU A 191 -3.67 25.25 4.36
N LYS A 192 -2.66 25.29 5.26
CA LYS A 192 -1.34 25.82 4.95
C LYS A 192 -0.28 25.17 5.81
N VAL A 193 0.90 25.01 5.27
CA VAL A 193 2.12 24.65 6.01
C VAL A 193 3.11 25.80 5.83
N GLU A 194 3.58 26.37 6.93
CA GLU A 194 4.58 27.44 6.93
C GLU A 194 5.87 26.90 7.55
N GLY A 195 7.00 27.14 6.86
CA GLY A 195 8.31 26.90 7.43
C GLY A 195 8.73 28.07 8.34
N MET A 196 9.37 27.78 9.45
CA MET A 196 10.19 28.80 10.09
C MET A 196 11.44 28.97 9.22
N GLY A 197 11.62 30.18 8.64
CA GLY A 197 12.77 30.55 7.84
C GLY A 197 14.07 30.53 8.62
#